data_95b0b644a1171be0369c51b6e347a497
#
_entry.id   95b0b644a1171be0369c51b6e347a497
#
_cell.length_a   1.000
_cell.length_b   1.000
_cell.length_c   1.000
_cell.angle_alpha   90.00
_cell.angle_beta   90.00
_cell.angle_gamma   90.00
#
_symmetry.space_group_name_H-M   'P 1'
#
loop_
_entity.id
_entity.type
_entity.pdbx_description
1 polymer ?
#
loop_
_entity_poly.entity_id
_entity_poly.type
_entity_poly.pdbx_seq_one_letter_code
_entity_poly.pdbx_strand_id
1 'polypeptide(L)'
;MAERNSISRMAMKAMGIFGGVQMIGIICSIVRTKLVAMWIGPVGMGLFGLFNQALDMLNTATNLGIRQSSVRDISQAHENAAEQGHISRVITAVRRWSLWLGMAGVVFTIAMSPLLSEWTFGNSDHIWGFVALSAALLFVALTNGEHAVLQGLAKLKRLAHATMWGTIFGLVLSVPMFYYLGEDSVVPSIIAYAAGCLIFAWIFRDKDHAAAPLTHRQTFAIGKDFVKLGIYMTAGLFITTLMGYVFNAWLNNVAGTAEVGYYQAGYTLVNKYTGLVLTALGMEYYPRLARVATSRIRLTAFVSQEL
;
A
#
# COMPACT_ATOMS: atom_id res chain seq x y z
N MET A 1 -18.21 2.55 -33.36
CA MET A 1 -16.80 2.99 -33.44
C MET A 1 -16.49 4.18 -32.55
N ALA A 2 -17.35 5.21 -32.45
CA ALA A 2 -17.14 6.39 -31.60
C ALA A 2 -17.06 6.04 -30.09
N GLU A 3 -17.92 5.17 -29.61
CA GLU A 3 -17.97 4.76 -28.19
C GLU A 3 -16.73 3.97 -27.76
N ARG A 4 -16.21 3.10 -28.63
CA ARG A 4 -14.96 2.34 -28.43
C ARG A 4 -13.73 3.26 -28.38
N ASN A 5 -13.73 4.34 -29.15
CA ASN A 5 -12.68 5.37 -29.14
C ASN A 5 -12.74 6.26 -27.88
N SER A 6 -13.92 6.51 -27.32
CA SER A 6 -14.09 7.28 -26.08
C SER A 6 -13.59 6.49 -24.86
N ILE A 7 -13.90 5.19 -24.79
CA ILE A 7 -13.44 4.27 -23.73
C ILE A 7 -11.90 4.13 -23.78
N SER A 8 -11.31 3.97 -24.96
CA SER A 8 -9.84 3.89 -25.08
C SER A 8 -9.13 5.18 -24.69
N ARG A 9 -9.68 6.35 -25.02
CA ARG A 9 -9.15 7.66 -24.59
C ARG A 9 -9.26 7.87 -23.08
N MET A 10 -10.36 7.44 -22.48
CA MET A 10 -10.56 7.52 -21.05
C MET A 10 -9.59 6.61 -20.29
N ALA A 11 -9.39 5.39 -20.77
CA ALA A 11 -8.41 4.44 -20.24
C ALA A 11 -6.97 4.96 -20.36
N MET A 12 -6.57 5.50 -21.51
CA MET A 12 -5.23 6.11 -21.69
C MET A 12 -5.01 7.32 -20.77
N LYS A 13 -6.03 8.18 -20.60
CA LYS A 13 -5.95 9.33 -19.68
C LYS A 13 -5.83 8.88 -18.22
N ALA A 14 -6.55 7.84 -17.83
CA ALA A 14 -6.43 7.24 -16.50
C ALA A 14 -5.04 6.63 -16.28
N MET A 15 -4.51 5.87 -17.24
CA MET A 15 -3.14 5.32 -17.18
C MET A 15 -2.08 6.43 -17.06
N GLY A 16 -2.21 7.52 -17.82
CA GLY A 16 -1.29 8.66 -17.73
C GLY A 16 -1.31 9.33 -16.36
N ILE A 17 -2.49 9.50 -15.75
CA ILE A 17 -2.63 10.07 -14.40
C ILE A 17 -2.01 9.13 -13.36
N PHE A 18 -2.30 7.83 -13.43
CA PHE A 18 -1.72 6.85 -12.50
C PHE A 18 -0.21 6.72 -12.66
N GLY A 19 0.30 6.69 -13.89
CA GLY A 19 1.73 6.66 -14.16
C GLY A 19 2.45 7.88 -13.58
N GLY A 20 1.89 9.07 -13.76
CA GLY A 20 2.45 10.30 -13.18
C GLY A 20 2.47 10.28 -11.65
N VAL A 21 1.39 9.83 -11.00
CA VAL A 21 1.34 9.70 -9.54
C VAL A 21 2.34 8.65 -9.03
N GLN A 22 2.48 7.54 -9.74
CA GLN A 22 3.45 6.50 -9.39
C GLN A 22 4.89 7.03 -9.48
N MET A 23 5.21 7.82 -10.52
CA MET A 23 6.52 8.46 -10.65
C MET A 23 6.81 9.42 -9.48
N ILE A 24 5.83 10.25 -9.08
CA ILE A 24 5.98 11.14 -7.93
C ILE A 24 6.23 10.30 -6.65
N GLY A 25 5.48 9.23 -6.44
CA GLY A 25 5.69 8.32 -5.31
C GLY A 25 7.10 7.73 -5.28
N ILE A 26 7.62 7.31 -6.42
CA ILE A 26 8.98 6.77 -6.55
C ILE A 26 10.01 7.86 -6.24
N ILE A 27 9.88 9.06 -6.80
CA ILE A 27 10.77 10.19 -6.53
C ILE A 27 10.79 10.52 -5.03
N CYS A 28 9.61 10.66 -4.41
CA CYS A 28 9.51 10.90 -2.97
C CYS A 28 10.17 9.79 -2.14
N SER A 29 10.01 8.53 -2.55
CA SER A 29 10.66 7.39 -1.90
C SER A 29 12.18 7.43 -2.03
N ILE A 30 12.72 7.79 -3.21
CA ILE A 30 14.16 7.93 -3.42
C ILE A 30 14.71 9.08 -2.56
N VAL A 31 14.04 10.23 -2.55
CA VAL A 31 14.43 11.38 -1.72
C VAL A 31 14.45 10.98 -0.24
N ARG A 32 13.39 10.32 0.24
CA ARG A 32 13.29 9.86 1.63
C ARG A 32 14.44 8.90 1.98
N THR A 33 14.69 7.90 1.15
CA THR A 33 15.77 6.93 1.36
C THR A 33 17.14 7.62 1.39
N LYS A 34 17.37 8.57 0.46
CA LYS A 34 18.61 9.35 0.42
C LYS A 34 18.80 10.19 1.68
N LEU A 35 17.75 10.85 2.17
CA LEU A 35 17.82 11.66 3.39
C LEU A 35 18.10 10.81 4.63
N VAL A 36 17.46 9.63 4.75
CA VAL A 36 17.76 8.67 5.82
C VAL A 36 19.23 8.26 5.77
N ALA A 37 19.73 7.86 4.60
CA ALA A 37 21.13 7.44 4.44
C ALA A 37 22.14 8.55 4.76
N MET A 38 21.82 9.82 4.40
CA MET A 38 22.74 10.95 4.60
C MET A 38 22.76 11.46 6.05
N TRP A 39 21.62 11.48 6.73
CA TRP A 39 21.50 12.10 8.07
C TRP A 39 21.59 11.09 9.21
N ILE A 40 21.13 9.87 8.98
CA ILE A 40 21.11 8.83 10.04
C ILE A 40 22.17 7.76 9.79
N GLY A 41 22.70 7.66 8.57
CA GLY A 41 23.76 6.70 8.22
C GLY A 41 23.27 5.26 8.01
N PRO A 42 24.23 4.29 7.94
CA PRO A 42 23.90 2.90 7.62
C PRO A 42 23.01 2.21 8.67
N VAL A 43 23.27 2.44 9.95
CA VAL A 43 22.48 1.86 11.06
C VAL A 43 21.04 2.35 11.00
N GLY A 44 20.83 3.66 10.86
CA GLY A 44 19.49 4.22 10.72
C GLY A 44 18.77 3.74 9.47
N MET A 45 19.50 3.53 8.37
CA MET A 45 18.92 2.94 7.15
C MET A 45 18.51 1.48 7.37
N GLY A 46 19.29 0.71 8.14
CA GLY A 46 18.94 -0.65 8.54
C GLY A 46 17.70 -0.69 9.42
N LEU A 47 17.64 0.14 10.47
CA LEU A 47 16.45 0.28 11.33
C LEU A 47 15.21 0.67 10.50
N PHE A 48 15.35 1.66 9.61
CA PHE A 48 14.27 2.11 8.75
C PHE A 48 13.78 0.98 7.82
N GLY A 49 14.68 0.19 7.26
CA GLY A 49 14.35 -0.98 6.44
C GLY A 49 13.62 -2.07 7.23
N LEU A 50 14.13 -2.43 8.41
CA LEU A 50 13.56 -3.45 9.29
C LEU A 50 12.14 -3.09 9.75
N PHE A 51 11.93 -1.86 10.24
CA PHE A 51 10.60 -1.43 10.67
C PHE A 51 9.61 -1.30 9.51
N ASN A 52 10.02 -0.82 8.34
CA ASN A 52 9.13 -0.81 7.16
C ASN A 52 8.78 -2.22 6.70
N GLN A 53 9.74 -3.15 6.67
CA GLN A 53 9.49 -4.52 6.29
C GLN A 53 8.55 -5.22 7.29
N ALA A 54 8.72 -4.96 8.60
CA ALA A 54 7.79 -5.41 9.63
C ALA A 54 6.38 -4.82 9.41
N LEU A 55 6.28 -3.52 9.13
CA LEU A 55 5.01 -2.86 8.85
C LEU A 55 4.31 -3.46 7.63
N ASP A 56 5.04 -3.74 6.56
CA ASP A 56 4.49 -4.33 5.33
C ASP A 56 4.00 -5.77 5.58
N MET A 57 4.75 -6.57 6.32
CA MET A 57 4.37 -7.92 6.72
C MET A 57 3.13 -7.90 7.60
N LEU A 58 3.12 -7.08 8.66
CA LEU A 58 1.99 -6.93 9.58
C LEU A 58 0.74 -6.39 8.86
N ASN A 59 0.89 -5.39 7.98
CA ASN A 59 -0.21 -4.86 7.19
C ASN A 59 -0.80 -5.93 6.26
N THR A 60 0.03 -6.74 5.61
CA THR A 60 -0.44 -7.82 4.73
C THR A 60 -1.14 -8.91 5.52
N ALA A 61 -0.63 -9.25 6.72
CA ALA A 61 -1.22 -10.24 7.61
C ALA A 61 -2.58 -9.81 8.18
N THR A 62 -2.71 -8.55 8.59
CA THR A 62 -3.89 -8.06 9.33
C THR A 62 -4.95 -7.44 8.43
N ASN A 63 -4.57 -6.86 7.30
CA ASN A 63 -5.50 -6.19 6.37
C ASN A 63 -6.28 -7.17 5.48
N LEU A 64 -5.91 -8.45 5.48
CA LEU A 64 -6.61 -9.57 4.83
C LEU A 64 -7.05 -9.26 3.38
N GLY A 65 -6.28 -8.44 2.66
CA GLY A 65 -6.56 -8.08 1.26
C GLY A 65 -7.83 -7.28 1.03
N ILE A 66 -8.35 -6.61 2.07
CA ILE A 66 -9.59 -5.85 1.98
C ILE A 66 -9.57 -4.79 0.87
N ARG A 67 -8.40 -4.22 0.59
CA ARG A 67 -8.24 -3.22 -0.48
C ARG A 67 -8.60 -3.79 -1.85
N GLN A 68 -8.07 -4.97 -2.20
CA GLN A 68 -8.27 -5.58 -3.51
C GLN A 68 -9.69 -6.12 -3.68
N SER A 69 -10.20 -6.82 -2.67
CA SER A 69 -11.53 -7.41 -2.70
C SER A 69 -12.65 -6.36 -2.67
N SER A 70 -12.52 -5.33 -1.83
CA SER A 70 -13.52 -4.25 -1.73
C SER A 70 -13.66 -3.43 -3.01
N VAL A 71 -12.56 -3.22 -3.75
CA VAL A 71 -12.62 -2.53 -5.05
C VAL A 71 -13.57 -3.24 -6.00
N ARG A 72 -13.50 -4.58 -6.06
CA ARG A 72 -14.40 -5.39 -6.88
C ARG A 72 -15.86 -5.23 -6.47
N ASP A 73 -16.16 -5.36 -5.18
CA ASP A 73 -17.55 -5.35 -4.69
C ASP A 73 -18.18 -3.95 -4.82
N ILE A 74 -17.38 -2.88 -4.59
CA ILE A 74 -17.83 -1.50 -4.82
C ILE A 74 -18.07 -1.25 -6.31
N SER A 75 -17.19 -1.76 -7.20
CA SER A 75 -17.36 -1.61 -8.64
C SER A 75 -18.63 -2.32 -9.13
N GLN A 76 -18.87 -3.55 -8.67
CA GLN A 76 -20.10 -4.29 -8.98
C GLN A 76 -21.36 -3.58 -8.46
N ALA A 77 -21.31 -3.04 -7.22
CA ALA A 77 -22.42 -2.28 -6.67
C ALA A 77 -22.65 -0.95 -7.41
N HIS A 78 -21.60 -0.36 -7.98
CA HIS A 78 -21.67 0.87 -8.77
C HIS A 78 -22.28 0.63 -10.17
N GLU A 79 -21.97 -0.48 -10.81
CA GLU A 79 -22.55 -0.86 -12.10
C GLU A 79 -24.04 -1.23 -12.00
N ASN A 80 -24.46 -1.84 -10.89
CA ASN A 80 -25.84 -2.22 -10.61
C ASN A 80 -26.62 -1.04 -10.04
N ALA A 81 -26.70 0.08 -10.75
CA ALA A 81 -27.24 1.37 -10.33
C ALA A 81 -28.73 1.37 -9.88
N ALA A 82 -29.43 0.25 -9.95
CA ALA A 82 -30.84 0.12 -9.56
C ALA A 82 -31.10 0.33 -8.05
N GLU A 83 -30.07 0.22 -7.18
CA GLU A 83 -30.19 0.43 -5.74
C GLU A 83 -29.14 1.42 -5.22
N GLN A 84 -29.41 2.73 -5.32
CA GLN A 84 -28.51 3.77 -4.75
C GLN A 84 -28.20 3.52 -3.26
N GLY A 85 -29.09 2.91 -2.50
CA GLY A 85 -28.89 2.53 -1.11
C GLY A 85 -27.92 1.37 -0.91
N HIS A 86 -27.73 0.50 -1.87
CA HIS A 86 -26.81 -0.63 -1.77
C HIS A 86 -25.35 -0.19 -1.79
N ILE A 87 -24.97 0.72 -2.68
CA ILE A 87 -23.60 1.23 -2.78
C ILE A 87 -23.15 1.94 -1.50
N SER A 88 -24.04 2.76 -0.88
CA SER A 88 -23.76 3.41 0.41
C SER A 88 -23.54 2.40 1.54
N ARG A 89 -24.27 1.27 1.53
CA ARG A 89 -24.08 0.18 2.50
C ARG A 89 -22.73 -0.49 2.32
N VAL A 90 -22.33 -0.81 1.09
CA VAL A 90 -21.03 -1.44 0.79
C VAL A 90 -19.88 -0.51 1.20
N ILE A 91 -19.91 0.77 0.84
CA ILE A 91 -18.91 1.77 1.24
C ILE A 91 -18.79 1.86 2.76
N THR A 92 -19.95 1.94 3.47
CA THR A 92 -19.95 2.01 4.93
C THR A 92 -19.37 0.74 5.55
N ALA A 93 -19.68 -0.43 4.99
CA ALA A 93 -19.13 -1.69 5.43
C ALA A 93 -17.60 -1.74 5.25
N VAL A 94 -17.08 -1.33 4.10
CA VAL A 94 -15.63 -1.28 3.82
C VAL A 94 -14.90 -0.37 4.81
N ARG A 95 -15.43 0.84 5.08
CA ARG A 95 -14.83 1.78 6.06
C ARG A 95 -14.80 1.19 7.47
N ARG A 96 -15.88 0.55 7.91
CA ARG A 96 -15.95 -0.10 9.23
C ARG A 96 -15.01 -1.30 9.32
N TRP A 97 -14.93 -2.13 8.30
CA TRP A 97 -14.01 -3.26 8.27
C TRP A 97 -12.55 -2.81 8.26
N SER A 98 -12.20 -1.76 7.52
CA SER A 98 -10.84 -1.19 7.55
C SER A 98 -10.47 -0.70 8.96
N LEU A 99 -11.43 -0.11 9.69
CA LEU A 99 -11.22 0.26 11.08
C LEU A 99 -11.08 -0.96 12.00
N TRP A 100 -11.94 -1.96 11.88
CA TRP A 100 -11.89 -3.17 12.72
C TRP A 100 -10.61 -3.95 12.50
N LEU A 101 -10.22 -4.16 11.24
CA LEU A 101 -8.97 -4.85 10.92
C LEU A 101 -7.75 -4.03 11.33
N GLY A 102 -7.80 -2.70 11.16
CA GLY A 102 -6.76 -1.81 11.66
C GLY A 102 -6.58 -1.91 13.18
N MET A 103 -7.70 -1.87 13.94
CA MET A 103 -7.67 -2.04 15.40
C MET A 103 -7.22 -3.44 15.82
N ALA A 104 -7.70 -4.48 15.15
CA ALA A 104 -7.22 -5.84 15.38
C ALA A 104 -5.70 -5.96 15.11
N GLY A 105 -5.22 -5.30 14.04
CA GLY A 105 -3.79 -5.20 13.73
C GLY A 105 -2.99 -4.49 14.81
N VAL A 106 -3.53 -3.42 15.38
CA VAL A 106 -2.89 -2.71 16.53
C VAL A 106 -2.75 -3.66 17.72
N VAL A 107 -3.86 -4.31 18.13
CA VAL A 107 -3.83 -5.24 19.28
C VAL A 107 -2.86 -6.40 19.00
N PHE A 108 -2.90 -6.97 17.80
CA PHE A 108 -2.00 -8.04 17.39
C PHE A 108 -0.53 -7.60 17.44
N THR A 109 -0.20 -6.41 16.90
CA THR A 109 1.17 -5.89 16.89
C THR A 109 1.68 -5.61 18.30
N ILE A 110 0.85 -5.02 19.18
CA ILE A 110 1.20 -4.78 20.57
C ILE A 110 1.46 -6.11 21.30
N ALA A 111 0.59 -7.10 21.13
CA ALA A 111 0.76 -8.42 21.74
C ALA A 111 2.02 -9.16 21.24
N MET A 112 2.34 -8.99 19.97
CA MET A 112 3.51 -9.62 19.33
C MET A 112 4.80 -8.80 19.46
N SER A 113 4.74 -7.58 19.99
CA SER A 113 5.90 -6.67 20.02
C SER A 113 7.14 -7.24 20.74
N PRO A 114 7.05 -8.00 21.84
CA PRO A 114 8.23 -8.61 22.43
C PRO A 114 8.87 -9.64 21.50
N LEU A 115 8.04 -10.49 20.90
CA LEU A 115 8.50 -11.53 19.97
C LEU A 115 9.10 -10.93 18.69
N LEU A 116 8.48 -9.87 18.15
CA LEU A 116 8.99 -9.15 16.97
C LEU A 116 10.34 -8.47 17.28
N SER A 117 10.51 -7.89 18.48
CA SER A 117 11.77 -7.28 18.89
C SER A 117 12.88 -8.33 18.99
N GLU A 118 12.60 -9.44 19.64
CA GLU A 118 13.57 -10.53 19.82
C GLU A 118 13.94 -11.18 18.47
N TRP A 119 12.96 -11.45 17.61
CA TRP A 119 13.22 -12.04 16.28
C TRP A 119 13.99 -11.10 15.36
N THR A 120 13.69 -9.79 15.42
CA THR A 120 14.30 -8.82 14.51
C THR A 120 15.68 -8.39 14.97
N PHE A 121 15.83 -8.11 16.27
CA PHE A 121 17.03 -7.45 16.83
C PHE A 121 17.83 -8.36 17.79
N GLY A 122 17.30 -9.53 18.16
CA GLY A 122 17.93 -10.41 19.14
C GLY A 122 17.88 -9.89 20.58
N ASN A 123 17.13 -8.79 20.81
CA ASN A 123 16.99 -8.15 22.12
C ASN A 123 15.58 -7.54 22.31
N SER A 124 15.32 -7.06 23.52
CA SER A 124 14.02 -6.47 23.90
C SER A 124 14.01 -4.92 23.82
N ASP A 125 15.07 -4.28 23.34
CA ASP A 125 15.22 -2.81 23.39
C ASP A 125 14.25 -2.09 22.45
N HIS A 126 13.79 -2.76 21.40
CA HIS A 126 12.92 -2.19 20.37
C HIS A 126 11.43 -2.50 20.55
N ILE A 127 11.00 -3.05 21.69
CA ILE A 127 9.57 -3.38 21.97
C ILE A 127 8.70 -2.13 21.80
N TRP A 128 9.11 -1.00 22.37
CA TRP A 128 8.37 0.26 22.26
C TRP A 128 8.33 0.80 20.82
N GLY A 129 9.34 0.49 20.01
CA GLY A 129 9.35 0.79 18.59
C GLY A 129 8.22 0.06 17.86
N PHE A 130 8.01 -1.25 18.12
CA PHE A 130 6.91 -2.03 17.54
C PHE A 130 5.55 -1.59 18.08
N VAL A 131 5.45 -1.28 19.38
CA VAL A 131 4.22 -0.73 19.97
C VAL A 131 3.84 0.59 19.28
N ALA A 132 4.78 1.51 19.09
CA ALA A 132 4.54 2.75 18.37
C ALA A 132 4.21 2.52 16.88
N LEU A 133 4.87 1.56 16.21
CA LEU A 133 4.63 1.18 14.83
C LEU A 133 3.18 0.74 14.58
N SER A 134 2.49 0.20 15.60
CA SER A 134 1.08 -0.18 15.50
C SER A 134 0.17 0.99 15.11
N ALA A 135 0.52 2.22 15.50
CA ALA A 135 -0.22 3.42 15.06
C ALA A 135 -0.09 3.65 13.55
N ALA A 136 1.10 3.44 12.97
CA ALA A 136 1.29 3.51 11.52
C ALA A 136 0.47 2.45 10.81
N LEU A 137 0.39 1.23 11.35
CA LEU A 137 -0.43 0.14 10.81
C LEU A 137 -1.91 0.54 10.74
N LEU A 138 -2.46 1.15 11.79
CA LEU A 138 -3.84 1.67 11.78
C LEU A 138 -4.03 2.72 10.69
N PHE A 139 -3.12 3.68 10.58
CA PHE A 139 -3.20 4.74 9.57
C PHE A 139 -3.14 4.17 8.14
N VAL A 140 -2.29 3.18 7.89
CA VAL A 140 -2.20 2.48 6.61
C VAL A 140 -3.50 1.71 6.31
N ALA A 141 -4.08 1.02 7.29
CA ALA A 141 -5.33 0.27 7.12
C ALA A 141 -6.50 1.20 6.74
N LEU A 142 -6.64 2.34 7.42
CA LEU A 142 -7.66 3.35 7.12
C LEU A 142 -7.44 3.99 5.74
N THR A 143 -6.21 4.32 5.39
CA THR A 143 -5.84 4.85 4.08
C THR A 143 -6.21 3.88 2.96
N ASN A 144 -5.90 2.58 3.14
CA ASN A 144 -6.25 1.53 2.19
C ASN A 144 -7.77 1.40 2.00
N GLY A 145 -8.56 1.56 3.05
CA GLY A 145 -10.02 1.57 2.98
C GLY A 145 -10.56 2.73 2.12
N GLU A 146 -10.12 3.96 2.36
CA GLU A 146 -10.56 5.12 1.55
C GLU A 146 -10.05 5.03 0.10
N HIS A 147 -8.83 4.53 -0.13
CA HIS A 147 -8.32 4.28 -1.48
C HIS A 147 -9.14 3.22 -2.21
N ALA A 148 -9.57 2.14 -1.54
CA ALA A 148 -10.43 1.12 -2.12
C ALA A 148 -11.79 1.71 -2.55
N VAL A 149 -12.38 2.57 -1.72
CA VAL A 149 -13.64 3.27 -2.04
C VAL A 149 -13.47 4.15 -3.29
N LEU A 150 -12.44 4.99 -3.33
CA LEU A 150 -12.20 5.87 -4.48
C LEU A 150 -11.91 5.08 -5.76
N GLN A 151 -11.18 3.97 -5.65
CA GLN A 151 -10.86 3.11 -6.77
C GLN A 151 -12.08 2.35 -7.28
N GLY A 152 -12.89 1.77 -6.38
CA GLY A 152 -14.11 1.04 -6.73
C GLY A 152 -15.19 1.93 -7.35
N LEU A 153 -15.28 3.19 -6.93
CA LEU A 153 -16.15 4.21 -7.53
C LEU A 153 -15.58 4.81 -8.84
N ALA A 154 -14.46 4.32 -9.34
CA ALA A 154 -13.74 4.88 -10.49
C ALA A 154 -13.41 6.39 -10.36
N LYS A 155 -13.34 6.95 -9.12
CA LYS A 155 -12.95 8.33 -8.84
C LYS A 155 -11.43 8.52 -8.89
N LEU A 156 -10.83 8.12 -10.00
CA LEU A 156 -9.39 7.96 -10.19
C LEU A 156 -8.61 9.27 -10.01
N LYS A 157 -9.20 10.42 -10.36
CA LYS A 157 -8.58 11.73 -10.13
C LYS A 157 -8.46 12.05 -8.64
N ARG A 158 -9.52 11.79 -7.85
CA ARG A 158 -9.48 12.01 -6.39
C ARG A 158 -8.47 11.08 -5.73
N LEU A 159 -8.43 9.80 -6.16
CA LEU A 159 -7.43 8.83 -5.70
C LEU A 159 -6.00 9.29 -6.02
N ALA A 160 -5.76 9.77 -7.25
CA ALA A 160 -4.47 10.30 -7.67
C ALA A 160 -4.01 11.48 -6.81
N HIS A 161 -4.89 12.46 -6.56
CA HIS A 161 -4.57 13.60 -5.69
C HIS A 161 -4.35 13.17 -4.24
N ALA A 162 -5.17 12.25 -3.69
CA ALA A 162 -4.99 11.73 -2.34
C ALA A 162 -3.63 11.06 -2.17
N THR A 163 -3.25 10.19 -3.11
CA THR A 163 -1.96 9.48 -3.07
C THR A 163 -0.79 10.46 -3.25
N MET A 164 -0.85 11.35 -4.24
CA MET A 164 0.22 12.30 -4.54
C MET A 164 0.48 13.24 -3.36
N TRP A 165 -0.55 13.96 -2.93
CA TRP A 165 -0.41 14.92 -1.84
C TRP A 165 -0.11 14.24 -0.50
N GLY A 166 -0.70 13.05 -0.25
CA GLY A 166 -0.41 12.25 0.94
C GLY A 166 1.07 11.86 1.00
N THR A 167 1.64 11.41 -0.11
CA THR A 167 3.06 11.03 -0.20
C THR A 167 3.99 12.23 -0.02
N ILE A 168 3.70 13.36 -0.69
CA ILE A 168 4.49 14.59 -0.57
C ILE A 168 4.44 15.12 0.86
N PHE A 169 3.25 15.24 1.42
CA PHE A 169 3.06 15.76 2.78
C PHE A 169 3.67 14.83 3.83
N GLY A 170 3.51 13.52 3.68
CA GLY A 170 4.15 12.53 4.54
C GLY A 170 5.68 12.63 4.49
N LEU A 171 6.26 12.89 3.32
CA LEU A 171 7.68 13.17 3.18
C LEU A 171 8.06 14.45 3.93
N VAL A 172 7.35 15.54 3.71
CA VAL A 172 7.61 16.84 4.36
C VAL A 172 7.55 16.72 5.90
N LEU A 173 6.62 15.93 6.44
CA LEU A 173 6.53 15.69 7.88
C LEU A 173 7.69 14.83 8.41
N SER A 174 8.18 13.87 7.61
CA SER A 174 9.26 12.97 8.06
C SER A 174 10.64 13.64 8.02
N VAL A 175 10.86 14.56 7.07
CA VAL A 175 12.18 15.19 6.84
C VAL A 175 12.74 15.90 8.09
N PRO A 176 11.98 16.78 8.79
CA PRO A 176 12.49 17.43 10.01
C PRO A 176 12.86 16.42 11.10
N MET A 177 12.12 15.32 11.21
CA MET A 177 12.39 14.29 12.21
C MET A 177 13.75 13.64 11.99
N PHE A 178 14.13 13.35 10.75
CA PHE A 178 15.46 12.81 10.45
C PHE A 178 16.60 13.75 10.84
N TYR A 179 16.39 15.05 10.68
CA TYR A 179 17.40 16.06 11.02
C TYR A 179 17.56 16.28 12.52
N TYR A 180 16.46 16.32 13.29
CA TYR A 180 16.49 16.69 14.70
C TYR A 180 16.66 15.51 15.67
N LEU A 181 16.14 14.33 15.34
CA LEU A 181 16.11 13.17 16.26
C LEU A 181 17.12 12.07 15.90
N GLY A 182 17.81 12.13 14.74
CA GLY A 182 18.76 11.10 14.36
C GLY A 182 18.13 9.72 14.26
N GLU A 183 18.74 8.70 14.86
CA GLU A 183 18.27 7.30 14.82
C GLU A 183 16.89 7.10 15.46
N ASP A 184 16.56 7.84 16.52
CA ASP A 184 15.27 7.79 17.22
C ASP A 184 14.11 8.29 16.34
N SER A 185 14.41 8.98 15.24
CA SER A 185 13.41 9.45 14.26
C SER A 185 12.77 8.36 13.44
N VAL A 186 13.36 7.16 13.37
CA VAL A 186 12.96 6.11 12.42
C VAL A 186 11.49 5.77 12.56
N VAL A 187 11.05 5.33 13.75
CA VAL A 187 9.64 4.95 13.97
C VAL A 187 8.71 6.17 13.91
N PRO A 188 8.99 7.30 14.59
CA PRO A 188 8.16 8.50 14.45
C PRO A 188 8.00 8.97 13.00
N SER A 189 9.04 8.89 12.17
CA SER A 189 8.97 9.29 10.76
C SER A 189 8.08 8.37 9.91
N ILE A 190 8.04 7.06 10.22
CA ILE A 190 7.13 6.11 9.59
C ILE A 190 5.69 6.44 9.95
N ILE A 191 5.43 6.74 11.24
CA ILE A 191 4.10 7.12 11.73
C ILE A 191 3.66 8.45 11.09
N ALA A 192 4.53 9.46 11.06
CA ALA A 192 4.24 10.76 10.46
C ALA A 192 3.94 10.65 8.96
N TYR A 193 4.68 9.80 8.25
CA TYR A 193 4.41 9.52 6.84
C TYR A 193 3.04 8.87 6.64
N ALA A 194 2.71 7.83 7.41
CA ALA A 194 1.42 7.15 7.35
C ALA A 194 0.26 8.09 7.73
N ALA A 195 0.46 8.96 8.75
CA ALA A 195 -0.51 9.99 9.12
C ALA A 195 -0.75 11.00 7.99
N GLY A 196 0.31 11.45 7.31
CA GLY A 196 0.21 12.34 6.15
C GLY A 196 -0.62 11.71 5.02
N CYS A 197 -0.38 10.44 4.71
CA CYS A 197 -1.16 9.70 3.72
C CYS A 197 -2.64 9.60 4.14
N LEU A 198 -2.93 9.32 5.41
CA LEU A 198 -4.30 9.24 5.94
C LEU A 198 -5.02 10.58 5.87
N ILE A 199 -4.37 11.68 6.24
CA ILE A 199 -4.95 13.03 6.19
C ILE A 199 -5.46 13.33 4.80
N PHE A 200 -4.64 13.11 3.76
CA PHE A 200 -5.04 13.39 2.39
C PHE A 200 -6.03 12.36 1.82
N ALA A 201 -5.95 11.09 2.22
CA ALA A 201 -6.99 10.12 1.91
C ALA A 201 -8.36 10.57 2.48
N TRP A 202 -8.38 11.19 3.66
CA TRP A 202 -9.58 11.69 4.32
C TRP A 202 -10.09 13.00 3.71
N ILE A 203 -9.22 13.91 3.30
CA ILE A 203 -9.58 15.17 2.60
C ILE A 203 -10.27 14.84 1.27
N PHE A 204 -9.70 13.95 0.47
CA PHE A 204 -10.20 13.57 -0.84
C PHE A 204 -11.21 12.42 -0.84
N ARG A 205 -11.61 11.95 0.35
CA ARG A 205 -12.59 10.85 0.49
C ARG A 205 -13.87 11.14 -0.27
N ASP A 206 -14.58 10.06 -0.60
CA ASP A 206 -15.91 10.18 -1.17
C ASP A 206 -16.90 10.71 -0.15
N LYS A 207 -17.57 11.83 -0.50
CA LYS A 207 -18.60 12.51 0.29
C LYS A 207 -19.97 12.44 -0.38
N ASP A 208 -20.02 11.95 -1.62
CA ASP A 208 -21.22 11.94 -2.44
C ASP A 208 -22.19 10.83 -1.97
N HIS A 209 -21.65 9.80 -1.32
CA HIS A 209 -22.43 8.72 -0.72
C HIS A 209 -22.47 8.88 0.80
N ALA A 210 -23.66 9.16 1.34
CA ALA A 210 -23.87 9.28 2.77
C ALA A 210 -23.63 7.93 3.48
N ALA A 211 -23.19 7.99 4.73
CA ALA A 211 -23.03 6.80 5.55
C ALA A 211 -24.40 6.13 5.78
N ALA A 212 -24.55 4.86 5.37
CA ALA A 212 -25.76 4.11 5.59
C ALA A 212 -25.85 3.66 7.07
N PRO A 213 -27.04 3.72 7.69
CA PRO A 213 -27.23 3.18 9.03
C PRO A 213 -27.19 1.64 8.96
N LEU A 214 -26.02 1.05 9.25
CA LEU A 214 -25.83 -0.39 9.30
C LEU A 214 -25.69 -0.86 10.74
N THR A 215 -26.34 -1.97 11.06
CA THR A 215 -26.08 -2.71 12.30
C THR A 215 -24.74 -3.45 12.18
N HIS A 216 -24.05 -3.72 13.31
CA HIS A 216 -22.80 -4.49 13.31
C HIS A 216 -22.94 -5.85 12.61
N ARG A 217 -24.07 -6.55 12.80
CA ARG A 217 -24.37 -7.82 12.15
C ARG A 217 -24.47 -7.71 10.64
N GLN A 218 -25.11 -6.64 10.15
CA GLN A 218 -25.20 -6.37 8.70
C GLN A 218 -23.83 -6.02 8.10
N THR A 219 -23.04 -5.20 8.80
CA THR A 219 -21.66 -4.88 8.41
C THR A 219 -20.82 -6.15 8.30
N PHE A 220 -20.95 -7.06 9.28
CA PHE A 220 -20.23 -8.34 9.27
C PHE A 220 -20.67 -9.22 8.10
N ALA A 221 -21.98 -9.34 7.85
CA ALA A 221 -22.52 -10.15 6.76
C ALA A 221 -22.02 -9.69 5.39
N ILE A 222 -22.05 -8.36 5.13
CA ILE A 222 -21.53 -7.78 3.88
C ILE A 222 -20.02 -8.02 3.77
N GLY A 223 -19.28 -7.88 4.88
CA GLY A 223 -17.83 -7.94 4.89
C GLY A 223 -17.24 -9.34 4.78
N LYS A 224 -17.98 -10.37 5.20
CA LYS A 224 -17.48 -11.75 5.22
C LYS A 224 -17.00 -12.22 3.85
N ASP A 225 -17.71 -11.89 2.79
CA ASP A 225 -17.43 -12.39 1.45
C ASP A 225 -16.19 -11.71 0.87
N PHE A 226 -16.04 -10.39 1.06
CA PHE A 226 -14.83 -9.72 0.57
C PHE A 226 -13.59 -10.01 1.42
N VAL A 227 -13.72 -10.26 2.72
CA VAL A 227 -12.59 -10.74 3.54
C VAL A 227 -12.13 -12.12 3.09
N LYS A 228 -13.06 -13.05 2.86
CA LYS A 228 -12.74 -14.38 2.35
C LYS A 228 -11.99 -14.31 1.01
N LEU A 229 -12.50 -13.53 0.06
CA LEU A 229 -11.85 -13.31 -1.22
C LEU A 229 -10.47 -12.64 -1.06
N GLY A 230 -10.38 -11.64 -0.18
CA GLY A 230 -9.15 -10.91 0.10
C GLY A 230 -8.03 -11.81 0.60
N ILE A 231 -8.33 -12.76 1.52
CA ILE A 231 -7.36 -13.73 2.04
C ILE A 231 -6.76 -14.55 0.89
N TYR A 232 -7.58 -15.07 -0.02
CA TYR A 232 -7.07 -15.83 -1.18
C TYR A 232 -6.20 -14.98 -2.11
N MET A 233 -6.59 -13.72 -2.35
CA MET A 233 -5.84 -12.82 -3.22
C MET A 233 -4.49 -12.38 -2.63
N THR A 234 -4.38 -12.33 -1.30
CA THR A 234 -3.18 -11.81 -0.62
C THR A 234 -2.28 -12.90 -0.02
N ALA A 235 -2.70 -14.16 -0.04
CA ALA A 235 -1.89 -15.25 0.52
C ALA A 235 -0.48 -15.33 -0.07
N GLY A 236 -0.34 -15.21 -1.40
CA GLY A 236 0.97 -15.18 -2.07
C GLY A 236 1.80 -13.94 -1.69
N LEU A 237 1.15 -12.77 -1.60
CA LEU A 237 1.81 -11.53 -1.19
C LEU A 237 2.27 -11.62 0.27
N PHE A 238 1.47 -12.22 1.15
CA PHE A 238 1.85 -12.44 2.55
C PHE A 238 3.11 -13.33 2.67
N ILE A 239 3.18 -14.43 1.92
CA ILE A 239 4.38 -15.29 1.91
C ILE A 239 5.60 -14.48 1.46
N THR A 240 5.46 -13.65 0.42
CA THR A 240 6.56 -12.82 -0.09
C THR A 240 7.03 -11.80 0.96
N THR A 241 6.09 -11.08 1.60
CA THR A 241 6.45 -10.08 2.63
C THR A 241 7.01 -10.73 3.88
N LEU A 242 6.49 -11.90 4.28
CA LEU A 242 7.01 -12.68 5.40
C LEU A 242 8.44 -13.14 5.13
N MET A 243 8.72 -13.71 3.95
CA MET A 243 10.07 -14.14 3.59
C MET A 243 11.05 -12.96 3.56
N GLY A 244 10.63 -11.81 3.02
CA GLY A 244 11.42 -10.59 3.05
C GLY A 244 11.74 -10.13 4.48
N TYR A 245 10.76 -10.15 5.38
CA TYR A 245 10.95 -9.81 6.78
C TYR A 245 11.90 -10.78 7.49
N VAL A 246 11.66 -12.08 7.36
CA VAL A 246 12.50 -13.13 7.96
C VAL A 246 13.95 -13.02 7.47
N PHE A 247 14.15 -12.80 6.18
CA PHE A 247 15.50 -12.61 5.62
C PHE A 247 16.20 -11.38 6.23
N ASN A 248 15.53 -10.23 6.31
CA ASN A 248 16.12 -9.03 6.88
C ASN A 248 16.39 -9.17 8.39
N ALA A 249 15.50 -9.83 9.13
CA ALA A 249 15.70 -10.12 10.55
C ALA A 249 16.89 -11.09 10.75
N TRP A 250 17.00 -12.12 9.95
CA TRP A 250 18.14 -13.03 9.95
C TRP A 250 19.45 -12.29 9.63
N LEU A 251 19.47 -11.47 8.58
CA LEU A 251 20.64 -10.69 8.21
C LEU A 251 21.08 -9.75 9.34
N ASN A 252 20.11 -9.10 10.03
CA ASN A 252 20.39 -8.26 11.17
C ASN A 252 21.05 -9.01 12.33
N ASN A 253 20.55 -10.22 12.65
CA ASN A 253 21.09 -11.01 13.74
C ASN A 253 22.47 -11.61 13.45
N VAL A 254 22.80 -11.86 12.17
CA VAL A 254 24.08 -12.46 11.78
C VAL A 254 25.15 -11.39 11.47
N ALA A 255 24.78 -10.33 10.78
CA ALA A 255 25.72 -9.34 10.26
C ALA A 255 25.60 -7.95 10.90
N GLY A 256 24.49 -7.68 11.60
CA GLY A 256 24.23 -6.40 12.26
C GLY A 256 23.44 -5.40 11.43
N THR A 257 22.93 -4.37 12.10
CA THR A 257 21.99 -3.40 11.53
C THR A 257 22.58 -2.56 10.41
N ALA A 258 23.88 -2.25 10.47
CA ALA A 258 24.56 -1.50 9.41
C ALA A 258 24.57 -2.28 8.08
N GLU A 259 24.82 -3.59 8.12
CA GLU A 259 24.82 -4.45 6.92
C GLU A 259 23.42 -4.56 6.30
N VAL A 260 22.38 -4.64 7.15
CA VAL A 260 21.00 -4.51 6.67
C VAL A 260 20.79 -3.16 5.97
N GLY A 261 21.37 -2.09 6.48
CA GLY A 261 21.32 -0.76 5.86
C GLY A 261 21.94 -0.74 4.47
N TYR A 262 23.12 -1.30 4.30
CA TYR A 262 23.76 -1.42 2.98
C TYR A 262 22.95 -2.30 2.02
N TYR A 263 22.47 -3.43 2.49
CA TYR A 263 21.58 -4.30 1.71
C TYR A 263 20.31 -3.57 1.27
N GLN A 264 19.63 -2.90 2.19
CA GLN A 264 18.38 -2.16 1.91
C GLN A 264 18.59 -0.99 0.95
N ALA A 265 19.72 -0.29 1.04
CA ALA A 265 20.09 0.76 0.10
C ALA A 265 20.22 0.20 -1.33
N GLY A 266 21.00 -0.86 -1.51
CA GLY A 266 21.16 -1.54 -2.80
C GLY A 266 19.86 -2.13 -3.33
N TYR A 267 19.13 -2.87 -2.48
CA TYR A 267 17.85 -3.47 -2.82
C TYR A 267 16.81 -2.44 -3.26
N THR A 268 16.72 -1.32 -2.53
CA THR A 268 15.78 -0.24 -2.86
C THR A 268 16.11 0.39 -4.21
N LEU A 269 17.38 0.63 -4.49
CA LEU A 269 17.83 1.17 -5.78
C LEU A 269 17.42 0.21 -6.92
N VAL A 270 17.83 -1.06 -6.84
CA VAL A 270 17.52 -2.05 -7.87
C VAL A 270 16.01 -2.16 -8.10
N ASN A 271 15.22 -2.35 -7.03
CA ASN A 271 13.78 -2.51 -7.18
C ASN A 271 13.07 -1.26 -7.69
N LYS A 272 13.49 -0.05 -7.29
CA LYS A 272 12.88 1.20 -7.77
C LYS A 272 13.21 1.43 -9.25
N TYR A 273 14.44 1.22 -9.68
CA TYR A 273 14.82 1.38 -11.09
C TYR A 273 14.20 0.29 -11.97
N THR A 274 14.28 -0.97 -11.55
CA THR A 274 13.65 -2.09 -12.26
C THR A 274 12.13 -1.91 -12.31
N GLY A 275 11.52 -1.49 -11.19
CA GLY A 275 10.10 -1.19 -11.11
C GLY A 275 9.66 -0.07 -12.06
N LEU A 276 10.47 1.00 -12.22
CA LEU A 276 10.22 2.06 -13.20
C LEU A 276 10.22 1.52 -14.63
N VAL A 277 11.25 0.76 -14.98
CA VAL A 277 11.38 0.16 -16.33
C VAL A 277 10.22 -0.78 -16.61
N LEU A 278 9.94 -1.71 -15.69
CA LEU A 278 8.83 -2.66 -15.83
C LEU A 278 7.46 -1.96 -15.89
N THR A 279 7.26 -0.89 -15.13
CA THR A 279 6.03 -0.10 -15.16
C THR A 279 5.89 0.61 -16.52
N ALA A 280 6.96 1.21 -17.03
CA ALA A 280 6.97 1.87 -18.33
C ALA A 280 6.70 0.87 -19.46
N LEU A 281 7.38 -0.28 -19.45
CA LEU A 281 7.15 -1.37 -20.41
C LEU A 281 5.71 -1.89 -20.31
N GLY A 282 5.20 -2.11 -19.09
CA GLY A 282 3.83 -2.59 -18.88
C GLY A 282 2.78 -1.61 -19.42
N MET A 283 2.98 -0.30 -19.30
CA MET A 283 2.08 0.72 -19.84
C MET A 283 2.01 0.69 -21.37
N GLU A 284 3.09 0.36 -22.05
CA GLU A 284 3.14 0.29 -23.51
C GLU A 284 2.73 -1.10 -24.02
N TYR A 285 3.29 -2.14 -23.42
CA TYR A 285 3.12 -3.54 -23.86
C TYR A 285 1.71 -4.08 -23.59
N TYR A 286 1.15 -3.84 -22.41
CA TYR A 286 -0.13 -4.40 -21.99
C TYR A 286 -1.31 -4.02 -22.92
N PRO A 287 -1.50 -2.76 -23.32
CA PRO A 287 -2.55 -2.41 -24.28
C PRO A 287 -2.35 -3.02 -25.67
N ARG A 288 -1.10 -3.21 -26.11
CA ARG A 288 -0.79 -3.87 -27.38
C ARG A 288 -1.12 -5.35 -27.30
N LEU A 289 -0.69 -6.02 -26.23
CA LEU A 289 -0.99 -7.42 -25.97
C LEU A 289 -2.51 -7.67 -25.89
N ALA A 290 -3.25 -6.85 -25.18
CA ALA A 290 -4.70 -6.97 -25.02
C ALA A 290 -5.45 -6.89 -26.36
N ARG A 291 -4.95 -6.15 -27.34
CA ARG A 291 -5.55 -6.08 -28.68
C ARG A 291 -5.40 -7.37 -29.50
N VAL A 292 -4.33 -8.11 -29.29
CA VAL A 292 -4.04 -9.36 -30.02
C VAL A 292 -4.42 -10.61 -29.25
N ALA A 293 -4.77 -10.49 -27.98
CA ALA A 293 -5.12 -11.60 -27.08
C ALA A 293 -6.32 -12.45 -27.55
N THR A 294 -7.19 -11.89 -28.41
CA THR A 294 -8.36 -12.59 -28.98
C THR A 294 -8.00 -13.66 -30.00
N SER A 295 -6.77 -13.68 -30.55
CA SER A 295 -6.30 -14.65 -31.52
C SER A 295 -4.97 -15.27 -31.06
N ARG A 296 -5.00 -16.59 -30.81
CA ARG A 296 -3.83 -17.35 -30.33
C ARG A 296 -2.62 -17.25 -31.29
N ILE A 297 -2.86 -17.26 -32.58
CA ILE A 297 -1.81 -17.16 -33.61
C ILE A 297 -1.16 -15.76 -33.57
N ARG A 298 -1.95 -14.69 -33.48
CA ARG A 298 -1.45 -13.32 -33.42
C ARG A 298 -0.72 -13.06 -32.11
N LEU A 299 -1.19 -13.65 -31.00
CA LEU A 299 -0.57 -13.56 -29.70
C LEU A 299 0.83 -14.18 -29.73
N THR A 300 0.98 -15.39 -30.27
CA THR A 300 2.27 -16.07 -30.36
C THR A 300 3.25 -15.32 -31.26
N ALA A 301 2.78 -14.84 -32.42
CA ALA A 301 3.59 -14.04 -33.34
C ALA A 301 4.04 -12.71 -32.70
N PHE A 302 3.14 -12.02 -31.98
CA PHE A 302 3.45 -10.77 -31.28
C PHE A 302 4.50 -10.99 -30.17
N VAL A 303 4.33 -12.01 -29.34
CA VAL A 303 5.28 -12.34 -28.26
C VAL A 303 6.65 -12.74 -28.81
N SER A 304 6.70 -13.52 -29.91
CA SER A 304 7.98 -13.92 -30.54
C SER A 304 8.70 -12.80 -31.27
N GLN A 305 8.02 -11.70 -31.57
CA GLN A 305 8.62 -10.54 -32.25
C GLN A 305 9.17 -9.50 -31.26
N GLU A 306 8.67 -9.49 -30.02
CA GLU A 306 9.07 -8.54 -28.96
C GLU A 306 10.09 -9.16 -27.98
N LEU A 307 10.32 -10.50 -28.02
CA LEU A 307 11.40 -11.20 -27.32
C LEU A 307 12.67 -11.26 -28.19
#